data_bf84575510786a6983fcc8c0a6763dcb
#
_entry.id   bf84575510786a6983fcc8c0a6763dcb
#
_cell.length_a   1.000
_cell.length_b   1.000
_cell.length_c   1.000
_cell.angle_alpha   90.00
_cell.angle_beta   90.00
_cell.angle_gamma   90.00
#
_symmetry.space_group_name_H-M   'P 1'
#
loop_
_entity.id
_entity.type
_entity.pdbx_description
1 polymer ?
#
loop_
_entity_poly.entity_id
_entity_poly.type
_entity_poly.pdbx_seq_one_letter_code
_entity_poly.pdbx_strand_id
1 'polypeptide(L)'
;DITLDSSNDIVIDAAGGNIEFKDAGTLQLTLDMDGTAGAQVIQLGVDSDDLVFNQYDGNEVVRMADDRRLYFFDKGGEYIVGDGANLTIVAGTDIALSAGADINIPVNVGLTFGDDGEKIEGDGTDLTISGNNINLTAVADVNIPSGVGLTFATAEKIESDGTDLSITVGSNGDINIPANIGLTFGDDGEKIEGDGTDLTIAGNNINLTAVADVVIPTNVGLHFTD
;
A
#
# COMPACT_ATOMS: atom_id res chain seq x y z
N ASP A 1 -12.26 -51.84 28.48
CA ASP A 1 -11.64 -50.52 28.62
C ASP A 1 -10.41 -50.60 29.52
N ILE A 2 -9.37 -49.85 29.20
CA ILE A 2 -8.20 -49.66 30.06
C ILE A 2 -8.25 -48.21 30.53
N THR A 3 -8.37 -48.02 31.87
CA THR A 3 -8.31 -46.70 32.50
C THR A 3 -6.95 -46.56 33.18
N LEU A 4 -6.23 -45.50 32.83
CA LEU A 4 -4.99 -45.08 33.48
C LEU A 4 -5.36 -43.91 34.40
N ASP A 5 -5.42 -44.16 35.70
CA ASP A 5 -5.74 -43.17 36.73
C ASP A 5 -4.55 -43.11 37.70
N SER A 6 -3.95 -41.93 37.81
CA SER A 6 -2.83 -41.71 38.69
C SER A 6 -2.97 -40.39 39.42
N SER A 7 -2.61 -40.38 40.72
CA SER A 7 -2.55 -39.17 41.50
C SER A 7 -1.34 -38.30 41.20
N ASN A 8 -0.40 -38.79 40.41
CA ASN A 8 0.80 -38.11 39.90
C ASN A 8 0.86 -38.28 38.38
N ASP A 9 2.07 -38.36 37.81
CA ASP A 9 2.31 -38.51 36.40
C ASP A 9 2.03 -39.91 35.87
N ILE A 10 1.60 -40.01 34.62
CA ILE A 10 1.58 -41.24 33.86
C ILE A 10 2.76 -41.16 32.87
N VAL A 11 3.76 -42.02 33.09
CA VAL A 11 4.93 -42.13 32.19
C VAL A 11 4.69 -43.24 31.20
N ILE A 12 4.74 -42.92 29.92
CA ILE A 12 4.73 -43.92 28.82
C ILE A 12 6.14 -43.87 28.20
N ASP A 13 6.92 -44.90 28.45
CA ASP A 13 8.29 -45.03 27.98
C ASP A 13 8.34 -46.16 26.94
N ALA A 14 8.65 -45.84 25.70
CA ALA A 14 8.80 -46.74 24.58
C ALA A 14 10.28 -46.77 24.16
N ALA A 15 11.01 -47.85 24.49
CA ALA A 15 12.43 -47.98 24.15
C ALA A 15 12.72 -47.96 22.63
N GLY A 16 11.69 -48.18 21.78
CA GLY A 16 11.77 -48.01 20.32
C GLY A 16 11.43 -46.60 19.82
N GLY A 17 11.26 -45.63 20.73
CA GLY A 17 11.02 -44.25 20.38
C GLY A 17 9.59 -43.88 19.93
N ASN A 18 8.71 -44.86 19.69
CA ASN A 18 7.37 -44.62 19.13
C ASN A 18 6.25 -45.02 20.08
N ILE A 19 5.23 -44.15 20.16
CA ILE A 19 3.93 -44.45 20.77
C ILE A 19 2.90 -44.47 19.63
N GLU A 20 2.31 -45.64 19.38
CA GLU A 20 1.37 -45.85 18.26
C GLU A 20 -0.08 -45.95 18.76
N PHE A 21 -1.00 -45.24 18.09
CA PHE A 21 -2.45 -45.40 18.29
C PHE A 21 -3.04 -46.09 17.07
N LYS A 22 -3.77 -47.19 17.31
CA LYS A 22 -4.35 -48.04 16.25
C LYS A 22 -5.85 -48.22 16.46
N ASP A 23 -6.60 -48.26 15.36
CA ASP A 23 -7.98 -48.68 15.31
C ASP A 23 -8.09 -49.95 14.46
N ALA A 24 -8.64 -51.03 15.06
CA ALA A 24 -8.78 -52.34 14.43
C ALA A 24 -7.48 -52.85 13.75
N GLY A 25 -6.31 -52.55 14.34
CA GLY A 25 -5.01 -52.90 13.82
C GLY A 25 -4.40 -51.91 12.80
N THR A 26 -5.17 -50.96 12.34
CA THR A 26 -4.69 -49.89 11.43
C THR A 26 -4.07 -48.76 12.23
N LEU A 27 -2.85 -48.38 11.89
CA LEU A 27 -2.16 -47.25 12.50
C LEU A 27 -2.91 -45.94 12.16
N GLN A 28 -3.25 -45.16 13.17
CA GLN A 28 -3.94 -43.87 13.02
C GLN A 28 -3.02 -42.68 13.33
N LEU A 29 -2.24 -42.82 14.42
CA LEU A 29 -1.36 -41.75 14.88
C LEU A 29 -0.10 -42.34 15.51
N THR A 30 1.03 -41.74 15.24
CA THR A 30 2.31 -42.02 15.92
C THR A 30 2.84 -40.75 16.59
N LEU A 31 3.29 -40.90 17.83
CA LEU A 31 4.21 -39.95 18.45
C LEU A 31 5.60 -40.54 18.33
N ASP A 32 6.42 -39.99 17.45
CA ASP A 32 7.77 -40.46 17.15
C ASP A 32 8.82 -39.54 17.79
N MET A 33 9.58 -40.10 18.71
CA MET A 33 10.56 -39.37 19.53
C MET A 33 11.98 -39.42 18.96
N ASP A 34 12.29 -40.31 18.02
CA ASP A 34 13.66 -40.57 17.55
C ASP A 34 13.83 -40.71 16.02
N GLY A 35 12.75 -40.74 15.25
CA GLY A 35 12.78 -40.92 13.80
C GLY A 35 13.41 -39.77 13.01
N THR A 36 13.40 -38.53 13.56
CA THR A 36 13.99 -37.38 12.93
C THR A 36 14.93 -36.66 13.91
N ALA A 37 16.20 -36.56 13.57
CA ALA A 37 17.19 -35.93 14.43
C ALA A 37 16.85 -34.48 14.74
N GLY A 38 16.68 -34.16 16.03
CA GLY A 38 16.35 -32.81 16.53
C GLY A 38 14.86 -32.45 16.46
N ALA A 39 13.97 -33.42 16.15
CA ALA A 39 12.52 -33.17 16.13
C ALA A 39 11.76 -34.26 16.90
N GLN A 40 10.62 -33.90 17.46
CA GLN A 40 9.57 -34.79 17.92
C GLN A 40 8.47 -34.75 16.87
N VAL A 41 8.00 -35.89 16.38
CA VAL A 41 7.08 -35.95 15.25
C VAL A 41 5.72 -36.49 15.68
N ILE A 42 4.66 -35.81 15.26
CA ILE A 42 3.29 -36.32 15.28
C ILE A 42 2.95 -36.69 13.85
N GLN A 43 2.75 -38.00 13.57
CA GLN A 43 2.51 -38.50 12.22
C GLN A 43 1.15 -39.20 12.15
N LEU A 44 0.34 -38.85 11.15
CA LEU A 44 -0.87 -39.61 10.80
C LEU A 44 -0.50 -40.88 10.07
N GLY A 45 -1.18 -41.96 10.41
CA GLY A 45 -0.90 -43.31 9.87
C GLY A 45 -1.70 -43.63 8.61
N VAL A 46 -2.69 -42.86 8.27
CA VAL A 46 -3.57 -43.06 7.11
C VAL A 46 -3.40 -41.89 6.13
N ASP A 47 -3.19 -42.24 4.86
CA ASP A 47 -3.16 -41.28 3.77
C ASP A 47 -4.53 -40.58 3.63
N SER A 48 -4.55 -39.32 3.30
CA SER A 48 -5.74 -38.46 3.19
C SER A 48 -6.43 -38.10 4.51
N ASP A 49 -5.86 -38.47 5.67
CA ASP A 49 -6.38 -37.99 6.96
C ASP A 49 -5.79 -36.61 7.31
N ASP A 50 -6.58 -35.86 8.04
CA ASP A 50 -6.23 -34.54 8.56
C ASP A 50 -6.06 -34.58 10.08
N LEU A 51 -5.15 -33.79 10.63
CA LEU A 51 -5.09 -33.55 12.07
C LEU A 51 -5.96 -32.35 12.42
N VAL A 52 -7.04 -32.61 13.19
CA VAL A 52 -8.07 -31.63 13.50
C VAL A 52 -8.11 -31.34 15.00
N PHE A 53 -8.21 -30.07 15.36
CA PHE A 53 -8.43 -29.60 16.73
C PHE A 53 -9.83 -28.98 16.82
N ASN A 54 -10.68 -29.58 17.64
CA ASN A 54 -12.06 -29.13 17.84
C ASN A 54 -12.25 -28.50 19.22
N GLN A 55 -13.22 -27.59 19.33
CA GLN A 55 -13.73 -27.12 20.62
C GLN A 55 -14.60 -28.21 21.31
N TYR A 56 -14.99 -27.92 22.57
CA TYR A 56 -15.85 -28.78 23.36
C TYR A 56 -17.19 -29.13 22.68
N ASP A 57 -17.75 -28.19 21.93
CA ASP A 57 -18.99 -28.33 21.18
C ASP A 57 -18.85 -29.08 19.84
N GLY A 58 -17.65 -29.55 19.53
CA GLY A 58 -17.31 -30.28 18.29
C GLY A 58 -16.98 -29.41 17.10
N ASN A 59 -17.06 -28.07 17.23
CA ASN A 59 -16.67 -27.18 16.14
C ASN A 59 -15.16 -27.15 15.93
N GLU A 60 -14.76 -27.18 14.67
CA GLU A 60 -13.35 -27.14 14.27
C GLU A 60 -12.76 -25.75 14.55
N VAL A 61 -11.53 -25.72 15.07
CA VAL A 61 -10.76 -24.48 15.29
C VAL A 61 -9.64 -24.37 14.30
N VAL A 62 -8.90 -25.47 14.10
CA VAL A 62 -7.76 -25.53 13.21
C VAL A 62 -7.56 -26.95 12.68
N ARG A 63 -7.12 -27.07 11.45
CA ARG A 63 -6.83 -28.32 10.76
C ARG A 63 -5.50 -28.24 10.00
N MET A 64 -4.64 -29.21 10.24
CA MET A 64 -3.49 -29.50 9.39
C MET A 64 -3.92 -30.55 8.39
N ALA A 65 -4.13 -30.16 7.15
CA ALA A 65 -4.71 -31.03 6.15
C ALA A 65 -3.65 -31.75 5.30
N ASP A 66 -4.07 -32.86 4.67
CA ASP A 66 -3.27 -33.66 3.75
C ASP A 66 -2.76 -32.87 2.53
N ASP A 67 -3.45 -31.80 2.15
CA ASP A 67 -3.06 -30.88 1.09
C ASP A 67 -2.00 -29.83 1.53
N ARG A 68 -1.42 -30.00 2.72
CA ARG A 68 -0.37 -29.16 3.35
C ARG A 68 -0.83 -27.74 3.72
N ARG A 69 -2.14 -27.53 3.85
CA ARG A 69 -2.71 -26.27 4.33
C ARG A 69 -3.02 -26.34 5.81
N LEU A 70 -2.86 -25.20 6.45
CA LEU A 70 -3.36 -24.96 7.80
C LEU A 70 -4.66 -24.16 7.66
N TYR A 71 -5.80 -24.83 7.79
CA TYR A 71 -7.12 -24.21 7.75
C TYR A 71 -7.54 -23.71 9.12
N PHE A 72 -8.30 -22.62 9.10
CA PHE A 72 -8.96 -22.04 10.27
C PHE A 72 -10.46 -22.12 10.08
N PHE A 73 -11.18 -22.60 11.11
CA PHE A 73 -12.61 -22.75 11.16
C PHE A 73 -13.15 -23.99 10.42
N ASP A 74 -12.84 -24.20 9.13
CA ASP A 74 -13.24 -25.39 8.38
C ASP A 74 -12.33 -25.68 7.18
N LYS A 75 -12.42 -26.89 6.63
CA LYS A 75 -11.69 -27.26 5.39
C LYS A 75 -12.36 -26.63 4.19
N GLY A 76 -11.63 -25.79 3.48
CA GLY A 76 -12.10 -25.06 2.29
C GLY A 76 -12.34 -23.56 2.52
N GLY A 77 -12.21 -23.11 3.78
CA GLY A 77 -12.24 -21.70 4.15
C GLY A 77 -10.88 -21.03 4.08
N GLU A 78 -10.57 -20.24 5.11
CA GLU A 78 -9.31 -19.50 5.23
C GLU A 78 -8.15 -20.45 5.57
N TYR A 79 -6.98 -20.22 4.93
CA TYR A 79 -5.81 -21.07 5.19
C TYR A 79 -4.48 -20.36 4.99
N ILE A 80 -3.43 -21.00 5.53
CA ILE A 80 -2.02 -20.62 5.29
C ILE A 80 -1.33 -21.83 4.64
N VAL A 81 -0.54 -21.58 3.58
CA VAL A 81 0.24 -22.61 2.90
C VAL A 81 1.58 -22.08 2.40
N GLY A 82 2.62 -22.91 2.47
CA GLY A 82 3.92 -22.64 1.85
C GLY A 82 4.17 -23.60 0.68
N ASP A 83 4.75 -23.11 -0.41
CA ASP A 83 5.13 -23.90 -1.59
C ASP A 83 6.66 -24.11 -1.72
N GLY A 84 7.42 -23.66 -0.74
CA GLY A 84 8.88 -23.66 -0.71
C GLY A 84 9.52 -22.37 -1.21
N ALA A 85 8.76 -21.50 -1.87
CA ALA A 85 9.18 -20.17 -2.32
C ALA A 85 8.34 -19.07 -1.67
N ASN A 86 7.02 -19.29 -1.59
CA ASN A 86 6.06 -18.31 -1.09
C ASN A 86 5.32 -18.82 0.15
N LEU A 87 4.97 -17.93 1.04
CA LEU A 87 3.95 -18.13 2.07
C LEU A 87 2.68 -17.43 1.61
N THR A 88 1.62 -18.20 1.38
CA THR A 88 0.32 -17.68 0.95
C THR A 88 -0.66 -17.69 2.12
N ILE A 89 -1.33 -16.57 2.35
CA ILE A 89 -2.43 -16.44 3.29
C ILE A 89 -3.69 -16.16 2.46
N VAL A 90 -4.69 -17.02 2.59
CA VAL A 90 -5.96 -16.90 1.87
C VAL A 90 -7.07 -16.62 2.85
N ALA A 91 -7.88 -15.62 2.55
CA ALA A 91 -9.10 -15.25 3.28
C ALA A 91 -10.30 -15.18 2.32
N GLY A 92 -11.50 -15.45 2.83
CA GLY A 92 -12.73 -15.40 2.04
C GLY A 92 -13.14 -13.97 1.66
N THR A 93 -12.76 -12.97 2.48
CA THR A 93 -13.01 -11.54 2.23
C THR A 93 -11.74 -10.73 2.38
N ASP A 94 -11.35 -10.41 3.61
CA ASP A 94 -10.24 -9.52 3.90
C ASP A 94 -9.19 -10.17 4.79
N ILE A 95 -7.93 -9.76 4.65
CA ILE A 95 -6.86 -10.04 5.61
C ILE A 95 -6.71 -8.80 6.49
N ALA A 96 -7.21 -8.87 7.74
CA ALA A 96 -7.07 -7.79 8.70
C ALA A 96 -5.76 -7.94 9.48
N LEU A 97 -4.82 -7.04 9.27
CA LEU A 97 -3.57 -6.97 10.01
C LEU A 97 -3.71 -5.93 11.13
N SER A 98 -3.82 -6.39 12.38
CA SER A 98 -3.95 -5.52 13.56
C SER A 98 -2.69 -5.63 14.40
N ALA A 99 -1.83 -4.62 14.31
CA ALA A 99 -0.61 -4.51 15.08
C ALA A 99 -0.75 -3.46 16.20
N GLY A 100 -0.13 -3.71 17.35
CA GLY A 100 -0.09 -2.74 18.46
C GLY A 100 0.85 -1.55 18.20
N ALA A 101 1.74 -1.66 17.21
CA ALA A 101 2.63 -0.61 16.72
C ALA A 101 2.60 -0.60 15.19
N ASP A 102 3.61 -1.17 14.54
CA ASP A 102 3.76 -1.06 13.08
C ASP A 102 3.70 -2.43 12.40
N ILE A 103 3.30 -2.44 11.12
CA ILE A 103 3.56 -3.53 10.18
C ILE A 103 4.82 -3.14 9.42
N ASN A 104 5.93 -3.81 9.74
CA ASN A 104 7.24 -3.47 9.20
C ASN A 104 7.48 -4.15 7.86
N ILE A 105 7.64 -3.36 6.82
CA ILE A 105 8.07 -3.80 5.49
C ILE A 105 9.56 -3.44 5.35
N PRO A 106 10.46 -4.41 5.14
CA PRO A 106 11.89 -4.15 5.02
C PRO A 106 12.25 -3.22 3.85
N VAL A 107 13.44 -2.62 3.92
CA VAL A 107 14.02 -1.81 2.83
C VAL A 107 14.06 -2.61 1.53
N ASN A 108 13.69 -1.98 0.42
CA ASN A 108 13.60 -2.57 -0.93
C ASN A 108 12.61 -3.76 -1.03
N VAL A 109 11.66 -3.82 -0.09
CA VAL A 109 10.50 -4.72 -0.16
C VAL A 109 9.26 -3.84 -0.22
N GLY A 110 8.37 -4.09 -1.15
CA GLY A 110 7.17 -3.29 -1.36
C GLY A 110 5.88 -4.07 -1.16
N LEU A 111 4.79 -3.34 -1.10
CA LEU A 111 3.44 -3.86 -1.29
C LEU A 111 3.09 -3.69 -2.77
N THR A 112 2.87 -4.79 -3.49
CA THR A 112 2.49 -4.79 -4.90
C THR A 112 0.99 -4.97 -5.09
N PHE A 113 0.44 -4.40 -6.15
CA PHE A 113 -0.97 -4.48 -6.51
C PHE A 113 -1.09 -5.09 -7.91
N GLY A 114 -1.06 -6.43 -7.97
CA GLY A 114 -1.06 -7.19 -9.22
C GLY A 114 0.33 -7.61 -9.65
N ASP A 115 1.17 -6.68 -10.05
CA ASP A 115 2.57 -6.92 -10.43
C ASP A 115 3.50 -5.81 -9.91
N ASP A 116 4.79 -5.86 -10.25
CA ASP A 116 5.79 -4.88 -9.79
C ASP A 116 5.62 -3.48 -10.42
N GLY A 117 4.70 -3.31 -11.36
CA GLY A 117 4.39 -2.03 -11.98
C GLY A 117 3.61 -1.09 -11.07
N GLU A 118 2.76 -1.66 -10.19
CA GLU A 118 1.99 -0.91 -9.19
C GLU A 118 2.43 -1.31 -7.79
N LYS A 119 3.14 -0.41 -7.09
CA LYS A 119 3.66 -0.69 -5.74
C LYS A 119 3.85 0.53 -4.86
N ILE A 120 3.95 0.27 -3.56
CA ILE A 120 4.44 1.20 -2.54
C ILE A 120 5.69 0.58 -1.93
N GLU A 121 6.84 1.25 -2.04
CA GLU A 121 8.14 0.71 -1.62
C GLU A 121 9.03 1.80 -1.01
N GLY A 122 9.73 1.48 0.08
CA GLY A 122 10.73 2.35 0.70
C GLY A 122 12.15 1.81 0.48
N ASP A 123 13.11 2.69 0.14
CA ASP A 123 14.53 2.34 -0.02
C ASP A 123 15.39 2.68 1.21
N GLY A 124 14.76 3.13 2.29
CA GLY A 124 15.40 3.58 3.52
C GLY A 124 15.63 5.09 3.58
N THR A 125 15.39 5.80 2.50
CA THR A 125 15.48 7.28 2.36
C THR A 125 14.15 7.82 1.86
N ASP A 126 13.66 7.28 0.75
CA ASP A 126 12.46 7.74 0.06
C ASP A 126 11.35 6.67 0.07
N LEU A 127 10.10 7.12 0.09
CA LEU A 127 8.92 6.30 -0.16
C LEU A 127 8.45 6.54 -1.59
N THR A 128 8.47 5.50 -2.41
CA THR A 128 8.02 5.55 -3.80
C THR A 128 6.64 4.90 -3.95
N ILE A 129 5.73 5.61 -4.61
CA ILE A 129 4.45 5.06 -5.07
C ILE A 129 4.52 4.99 -6.59
N SER A 130 4.48 3.80 -7.14
CA SER A 130 4.58 3.53 -8.58
C SER A 130 3.26 3.03 -9.15
N GLY A 131 2.95 3.43 -10.37
CA GLY A 131 1.79 3.00 -11.15
C GLY A 131 1.69 3.79 -12.45
N ASN A 132 0.85 3.35 -13.39
CA ASN A 132 0.60 4.11 -14.63
C ASN A 132 0.01 5.49 -14.34
N ASN A 133 -0.93 5.55 -13.39
CA ASN A 133 -1.51 6.79 -12.87
C ASN A 133 -1.65 6.69 -11.36
N ILE A 134 -1.25 7.71 -10.64
CA ILE A 134 -1.48 7.83 -9.21
C ILE A 134 -2.69 8.76 -9.01
N ASN A 135 -3.85 8.16 -8.68
CA ASN A 135 -5.09 8.89 -8.44
C ASN A 135 -5.26 9.14 -6.95
N LEU A 136 -5.07 10.38 -6.52
CA LEU A 136 -5.30 10.80 -5.14
C LEU A 136 -6.72 11.37 -5.01
N THR A 137 -7.64 10.60 -4.44
CA THR A 137 -9.03 11.04 -4.18
C THR A 137 -9.19 11.31 -2.68
N ALA A 138 -9.07 12.55 -2.29
CA ALA A 138 -9.26 12.98 -0.92
C ALA A 138 -10.69 13.48 -0.68
N VAL A 139 -11.24 13.22 0.51
CA VAL A 139 -12.55 13.74 0.91
C VAL A 139 -12.44 15.22 1.31
N ALA A 140 -11.29 15.65 1.85
CA ALA A 140 -10.98 17.03 2.16
C ALA A 140 -9.80 17.52 1.32
N ASP A 141 -8.57 17.37 1.80
CA ASP A 141 -7.39 17.94 1.17
C ASP A 141 -6.26 16.92 1.03
N VAL A 142 -5.40 17.11 0.03
CA VAL A 142 -4.05 16.54 -0.02
C VAL A 142 -3.11 17.62 0.51
N ASN A 143 -2.64 17.46 1.75
CA ASN A 143 -1.82 18.46 2.43
C ASN A 143 -0.36 18.39 1.99
N ILE A 144 0.15 19.47 1.45
CA ILE A 144 1.57 19.70 1.17
C ILE A 144 2.08 20.72 2.19
N PRO A 145 2.96 20.37 3.13
CA PRO A 145 3.46 21.31 4.14
C PRO A 145 4.23 22.50 3.54
N SER A 146 4.35 23.59 4.31
CA SER A 146 5.21 24.72 3.95
C SER A 146 6.66 24.28 3.73
N GLY A 147 7.29 24.80 2.68
CA GLY A 147 8.65 24.42 2.26
C GLY A 147 8.74 23.09 1.52
N VAL A 148 7.59 22.44 1.26
CA VAL A 148 7.49 21.20 0.45
C VAL A 148 6.64 21.52 -0.77
N GLY A 149 7.01 21.04 -1.94
CA GLY A 149 6.32 21.32 -3.18
C GLY A 149 6.11 20.09 -4.04
N LEU A 150 5.33 20.26 -5.11
CA LEU A 150 5.22 19.32 -6.21
C LEU A 150 6.31 19.67 -7.24
N THR A 151 7.24 18.74 -7.49
CA THR A 151 8.31 18.93 -8.47
C THR A 151 7.99 18.15 -9.74
N PHE A 152 8.11 18.81 -10.90
CA PHE A 152 7.93 18.20 -12.21
C PHE A 152 9.32 18.09 -12.86
N ALA A 153 9.72 16.85 -13.18
CA ALA A 153 11.06 16.55 -13.68
C ALA A 153 12.19 17.09 -12.77
N THR A 154 12.95 18.08 -13.20
CA THR A 154 14.16 18.52 -12.50
C THR A 154 14.16 19.96 -12.02
N ALA A 155 13.23 20.79 -12.48
CA ALA A 155 13.30 22.24 -12.22
C ALA A 155 11.95 22.90 -11.95
N GLU A 156 10.90 22.42 -12.60
CA GLU A 156 9.56 23.00 -12.48
C GLU A 156 8.92 22.55 -11.18
N LYS A 157 8.32 23.47 -10.42
CA LYS A 157 7.62 23.17 -9.17
C LYS A 157 6.49 24.14 -8.85
N ILE A 158 5.54 23.63 -8.06
CA ILE A 158 4.53 24.42 -7.36
C ILE A 158 4.79 24.25 -5.87
N GLU A 159 5.08 25.33 -5.16
CA GLU A 159 5.50 25.29 -3.75
C GLU A 159 4.94 26.48 -2.97
N SER A 160 4.62 26.28 -1.69
CA SER A 160 4.27 27.36 -0.77
C SER A 160 5.35 27.50 0.30
N ASP A 161 5.77 28.73 0.59
CA ASP A 161 6.65 29.06 1.71
C ASP A 161 5.91 29.39 3.02
N GLY A 162 4.59 29.24 3.00
CA GLY A 162 3.69 29.56 4.12
C GLY A 162 3.10 30.97 4.03
N THR A 163 3.53 31.78 3.07
CA THR A 163 3.03 33.12 2.78
C THR A 163 2.52 33.19 1.33
N ASP A 164 3.36 32.80 0.39
CA ASP A 164 3.09 32.87 -1.03
C ASP A 164 3.05 31.49 -1.69
N LEU A 165 2.26 31.38 -2.76
CA LEU A 165 2.29 30.22 -3.68
C LEU A 165 3.19 30.58 -4.88
N SER A 166 4.30 29.87 -5.04
CA SER A 166 5.25 30.06 -6.12
C SER A 166 5.08 28.99 -7.20
N ILE A 167 5.02 29.41 -8.47
CA ILE A 167 5.12 28.54 -9.64
C ILE A 167 6.48 28.80 -10.26
N THR A 168 7.39 27.84 -10.17
CA THR A 168 8.73 27.94 -10.73
C THR A 168 8.80 27.15 -12.03
N VAL A 169 9.28 27.77 -13.09
CA VAL A 169 9.55 27.15 -14.38
C VAL A 169 11.06 27.03 -14.61
N GLY A 170 11.50 26.06 -15.40
CA GLY A 170 12.90 25.86 -15.71
C GLY A 170 13.52 27.00 -16.49
N SER A 171 14.83 26.95 -16.67
CA SER A 171 15.57 27.97 -17.46
C SER A 171 15.03 28.06 -18.90
N ASN A 172 14.59 29.26 -19.29
CA ASN A 172 13.92 29.57 -20.57
C ASN A 172 12.52 28.91 -20.72
N GLY A 173 11.91 28.47 -19.63
CA GLY A 173 10.52 27.98 -19.62
C GLY A 173 9.53 29.11 -19.40
N ASP A 174 8.29 28.90 -19.80
CA ASP A 174 7.17 29.84 -19.67
C ASP A 174 6.00 29.15 -18.93
N ILE A 175 5.18 29.97 -18.26
CA ILE A 175 3.82 29.57 -17.89
C ILE A 175 2.93 29.81 -19.10
N ASN A 176 2.59 28.76 -19.83
CA ASN A 176 1.83 28.88 -21.06
C ASN A 176 0.32 28.94 -20.75
N ILE A 177 -0.28 30.11 -21.04
CA ILE A 177 -1.72 30.32 -20.96
C ILE A 177 -2.26 30.24 -22.40
N PRO A 178 -3.13 29.26 -22.74
CA PRO A 178 -3.72 29.13 -24.06
C PRO A 178 -4.53 30.34 -24.50
N ALA A 179 -4.75 30.50 -25.83
CA ALA A 179 -5.60 31.55 -26.37
C ALA A 179 -7.00 31.46 -25.77
N ASN A 180 -7.60 32.64 -25.49
CA ASN A 180 -8.93 32.82 -24.86
C ASN A 180 -9.03 32.25 -23.42
N ILE A 181 -7.88 31.99 -22.78
CA ILE A 181 -7.76 31.68 -21.36
C ILE A 181 -6.94 32.80 -20.73
N GLY A 182 -7.36 33.34 -19.63
CA GLY A 182 -6.72 34.50 -18.96
C GLY A 182 -6.39 34.24 -17.49
N LEU A 183 -5.63 35.15 -16.92
CA LEU A 183 -5.48 35.30 -15.46
C LEU A 183 -6.51 36.33 -15.00
N THR A 184 -7.44 35.91 -14.14
CA THR A 184 -8.48 36.76 -13.57
C THR A 184 -8.10 37.24 -12.17
N PHE A 185 -8.54 38.44 -11.79
CA PHE A 185 -8.29 39.04 -10.49
C PHE A 185 -9.65 39.37 -9.85
N GLY A 186 -10.27 38.39 -9.20
CA GLY A 186 -11.58 38.46 -8.59
C GLY A 186 -12.67 37.87 -9.50
N ASP A 187 -12.96 38.50 -10.62
CA ASP A 187 -13.91 38.01 -11.62
C ASP A 187 -13.43 38.28 -13.06
N ASP A 188 -14.23 37.91 -14.05
CA ASP A 188 -13.87 38.07 -15.48
C ASP A 188 -13.79 39.55 -15.95
N GLY A 189 -14.17 40.49 -15.10
CA GLY A 189 -14.08 41.95 -15.38
C GLY A 189 -12.66 42.48 -15.29
N GLU A 190 -11.81 41.85 -14.45
CA GLU A 190 -10.38 42.18 -14.32
C GLU A 190 -9.54 40.99 -14.75
N LYS A 191 -8.88 41.10 -15.91
CA LYS A 191 -8.08 40.00 -16.46
C LYS A 191 -6.93 40.41 -17.37
N ILE A 192 -5.99 39.50 -17.55
CA ILE A 192 -4.98 39.53 -18.59
C ILE A 192 -5.20 38.29 -19.47
N GLU A 193 -5.52 38.50 -20.74
CA GLU A 193 -5.89 37.41 -21.66
C GLU A 193 -5.35 37.63 -23.06
N GLY A 194 -4.84 36.59 -23.71
CA GLY A 194 -4.42 36.60 -25.11
C GLY A 194 -5.38 35.78 -25.98
N ASP A 195 -5.74 36.30 -27.18
CA ASP A 195 -6.56 35.56 -28.16
C ASP A 195 -5.75 34.84 -29.25
N GLY A 196 -4.43 34.91 -29.14
CA GLY A 196 -3.48 34.35 -30.13
C GLY A 196 -2.97 35.41 -31.10
N THR A 197 -3.53 36.64 -31.08
CA THR A 197 -3.10 37.79 -31.89
C THR A 197 -2.79 38.99 -30.96
N ASP A 198 -3.73 39.31 -30.09
CA ASP A 198 -3.67 40.46 -29.20
C ASP A 198 -3.64 40.03 -27.73
N LEU A 199 -2.95 40.82 -26.89
CA LEU A 199 -2.97 40.71 -25.45
C LEU A 199 -3.90 41.81 -24.90
N THR A 200 -4.95 41.41 -24.21
CA THR A 200 -5.91 42.33 -23.56
C THR A 200 -5.65 42.37 -22.06
N ILE A 201 -5.54 43.58 -21.50
CA ILE A 201 -5.60 43.85 -20.07
C ILE A 201 -6.92 44.59 -19.83
N ALA A 202 -7.85 43.96 -19.15
CA ALA A 202 -9.18 44.48 -18.86
C ALA A 202 -9.36 44.81 -17.37
N GLY A 203 -10.11 45.87 -17.08
CA GLY A 203 -10.48 46.30 -15.75
C GLY A 203 -11.18 47.68 -15.84
N ASN A 204 -11.86 48.09 -14.78
CA ASN A 204 -12.49 49.43 -14.73
C ASN A 204 -11.46 50.56 -14.92
N ASN A 205 -10.31 50.44 -14.28
CA ASN A 205 -9.17 51.34 -14.44
C ASN A 205 -7.89 50.51 -14.49
N ILE A 206 -7.04 50.78 -15.47
CA ILE A 206 -5.70 50.24 -15.58
C ILE A 206 -4.71 51.28 -15.03
N ASN A 207 -4.21 51.07 -13.81
CA ASN A 207 -3.26 51.97 -13.15
C ASN A 207 -1.83 51.48 -13.40
N LEU A 208 -1.08 52.14 -14.24
CA LEU A 208 0.31 51.86 -14.50
C LEU A 208 1.19 52.78 -13.64
N THR A 209 1.82 52.23 -12.59
CA THR A 209 2.73 52.97 -11.70
C THR A 209 4.14 52.53 -11.98
N ALA A 210 4.91 53.32 -12.69
CA ALA A 210 6.31 53.07 -13.02
C ALA A 210 7.24 53.91 -12.14
N VAL A 211 8.37 53.31 -11.72
CA VAL A 211 9.43 54.04 -10.98
C VAL A 211 10.23 54.95 -11.92
N ALA A 212 10.39 54.54 -13.18
CA ALA A 212 11.04 55.35 -14.22
C ALA A 212 10.03 55.67 -15.33
N ASP A 213 9.92 54.81 -16.35
CA ASP A 213 9.15 55.12 -17.55
C ASP A 213 8.19 53.99 -17.92
N VAL A 214 7.03 54.34 -18.50
CA VAL A 214 6.24 53.45 -19.35
C VAL A 214 6.70 53.68 -20.79
N VAL A 215 7.48 52.76 -21.33
CA VAL A 215 8.11 52.94 -22.64
C VAL A 215 7.20 52.44 -23.77
N ILE A 216 6.84 53.33 -24.66
CA ILE A 216 6.18 53.03 -25.93
C ILE A 216 7.26 53.07 -27.02
N PRO A 217 7.58 51.95 -27.71
CA PRO A 217 8.63 51.93 -28.76
C PRO A 217 8.34 52.89 -29.93
N THR A 218 9.38 53.25 -30.68
CA THR A 218 9.21 54.08 -31.91
C THR A 218 8.33 53.33 -32.92
N ASN A 219 7.45 54.11 -33.59
CA ASN A 219 6.43 53.60 -34.52
C ASN A 219 5.29 52.78 -33.90
N VAL A 220 5.14 52.82 -32.55
CA VAL A 220 4.00 52.30 -31.81
C VAL A 220 3.28 53.49 -31.20
N GLY A 221 1.99 53.53 -31.28
CA GLY A 221 1.18 54.63 -30.74
C GLY A 221 0.24 54.23 -29.59
N LEU A 222 -0.14 55.19 -28.77
CA LEU A 222 -1.31 55.08 -27.93
C LEU A 222 -2.53 55.56 -28.73
N HIS A 223 -3.57 54.73 -28.81
CA HIS A 223 -4.81 55.07 -29.47
C HIS A 223 -5.90 55.27 -28.41
N PHE A 224 -6.50 56.42 -28.40
CA PHE A 224 -7.65 56.74 -27.52
C PHE A 224 -8.91 56.71 -28.37
N THR A 225 -9.87 55.89 -27.98
CA THR A 225 -11.21 55.83 -28.60
C THR A 225 -12.19 56.57 -27.67
N ASP A 226 -12.97 57.44 -28.20
CA ASP A 226 -14.05 58.15 -27.48
C ASP A 226 -15.24 57.23 -27.20
#